data_962af5bf5279b373ac42af3131d09810
#
_entry.id   962af5bf5279b373ac42af3131d09810
#
_cell.length_a   1.000
_cell.length_b   1.000
_cell.length_c   1.000
_cell.angle_alpha   90.00
_cell.angle_beta   90.00
_cell.angle_gamma   90.00
#
_symmetry.space_group_name_H-M   'P 1'
#
loop_
_entity.id
_entity.type
_entity.pdbx_description
1 polymer ?
#
loop_
_entity_poly.entity_id
_entity_poly.type
_entity_poly.pdbx_seq_one_letter_code
_entity_poly.pdbx_strand_id
1 'polypeptide(L)' 'MNTTLHDVSSIVISKTDMETFGTVEVEVTTTRGEKLKLTCFHETDAPITLDTGDD' A
#
# COMPACT_ATOMS: atom_id res chain seq x y z
N MET A 1 11.23 -8.39 9.18
CA MET A 1 12.04 -7.26 8.67
C MET A 1 11.24 -5.98 8.76
N ASN A 2 11.82 -4.95 9.31
CA ASN A 2 11.17 -3.66 9.44
C ASN A 2 11.89 -2.63 8.58
N THR A 3 11.10 -1.82 7.89
CA THR A 3 11.62 -0.72 7.10
C THR A 3 11.01 0.57 7.64
N THR A 4 11.85 1.54 7.93
CA THR A 4 11.40 2.82 8.46
C THR A 4 11.69 3.91 7.43
N LEU A 5 10.67 4.70 7.13
CA LEU A 5 10.80 5.85 6.24
C LEU A 5 10.59 7.12 7.04
N HIS A 6 11.43 8.10 6.77
CA HIS A 6 11.34 9.40 7.43
C HIS A 6 10.87 10.46 6.45
N ASP A 7 10.28 11.51 6.98
CA ASP A 7 9.88 12.67 6.18
C ASP A 7 8.88 12.33 5.10
N VAL A 8 7.92 11.47 5.44
CA VAL A 8 6.86 11.08 4.51
C VAL A 8 5.86 12.22 4.38
N SER A 9 5.60 12.64 3.15
CA SER A 9 4.66 13.73 2.87
C SER A 9 3.30 13.23 2.40
N SER A 10 3.25 12.06 1.76
CA SER A 10 1.96 11.52 1.34
C SER A 10 2.02 10.00 1.21
N ILE A 11 0.89 9.38 1.43
CA ILE A 11 0.69 7.95 1.22
C ILE A 11 -0.60 7.79 0.43
N VAL A 12 -0.52 7.13 -0.70
CA VAL A 12 -1.69 6.84 -1.53
C VAL A 12 -1.87 5.34 -1.59
N ILE A 13 -3.08 4.90 -1.27
CA ILE A 13 -3.43 3.48 -1.32
C ILE A 13 -4.54 3.30 -2.34
N SER A 14 -4.31 2.41 -3.30
CA SER A 14 -5.27 2.12 -4.35
C SER A 14 -5.58 0.64 -4.36
N LYS A 15 -6.86 0.30 -4.53
CA LYS A 15 -7.30 -1.09 -4.65
C LYS A 15 -7.95 -1.30 -6.00
N THR A 16 -7.61 -2.42 -6.63
CA THR A 16 -8.24 -2.82 -7.88
C THR A 16 -8.66 -4.27 -7.76
N ASP A 17 -9.93 -4.56 -8.03
CA ASP A 17 -10.45 -5.92 -7.99
C ASP A 17 -10.67 -6.44 -9.40
N MET A 18 -10.15 -7.63 -9.64
CA MET A 18 -10.34 -8.37 -10.89
C MET A 18 -11.18 -9.61 -10.62
N GLU A 19 -11.48 -10.38 -11.66
CA GLU A 19 -12.39 -11.53 -11.50
C GLU A 19 -11.83 -12.61 -10.58
N THR A 20 -10.54 -12.87 -10.67
CA THR A 20 -9.91 -13.97 -9.91
C THR A 20 -8.92 -13.50 -8.87
N PHE A 21 -8.52 -12.23 -8.93
CA PHE A 21 -7.56 -11.69 -7.98
C PHE A 21 -7.77 -10.18 -7.86
N GLY A 22 -7.12 -9.61 -6.87
CA GLY A 22 -7.12 -8.17 -6.70
C GLY A 22 -5.71 -7.68 -6.42
N THR A 23 -5.52 -6.38 -6.50
CA THR A 23 -4.24 -5.77 -6.18
C THR A 23 -4.44 -4.60 -5.22
N VAL A 24 -3.45 -4.39 -4.37
CA VAL A 24 -3.38 -3.21 -3.52
C VAL A 24 -2.04 -2.54 -3.79
N GLU A 25 -2.09 -1.28 -4.19
CA GLU A 25 -0.90 -0.49 -4.42
C GLU A 25 -0.74 0.55 -3.33
N VAL A 26 0.47 0.64 -2.79
CA VAL A 26 0.82 1.66 -1.81
C VAL A 26 1.92 2.51 -2.39
N GLU A 27 1.70 3.81 -2.50
CA GLU A 27 2.71 4.75 -2.97
C GLU A 27 3.02 5.74 -1.86
N VAL A 28 4.28 5.81 -1.50
CA VAL A 28 4.77 6.71 -0.45
C VAL A 28 5.68 7.75 -1.09
N THR A 29 5.41 9.02 -0.81
CA THR A 29 6.23 10.12 -1.28
C THR A 29 6.84 10.82 -0.08
N THR A 30 8.13 11.09 -0.15
CA THR A 30 8.84 11.83 0.89
C THR A 30 8.94 13.30 0.54
N THR A 31 9.28 14.12 1.53
CA THR A 31 9.46 15.56 1.33
C THR A 31 10.64 15.88 0.40
N ARG A 32 11.54 14.91 0.22
CA ARG A 32 12.66 15.07 -0.70
C ARG A 32 12.32 14.74 -2.15
N GLY A 33 11.08 14.30 -2.40
CA GLY A 33 10.66 13.89 -3.72
C GLY A 33 10.94 12.43 -4.06
N GLU A 34 11.39 11.66 -3.09
CA GLU A 34 11.59 10.23 -3.29
C GLU A 34 10.25 9.51 -3.26
N LYS A 35 10.12 8.47 -4.07
CA LYS A 35 8.88 7.69 -4.13
C LYS A 35 9.17 6.22 -3.95
N LEU A 36 8.34 5.56 -3.15
CA LEU A 36 8.37 4.12 -2.99
C LEU A 36 7.01 3.58 -3.37
N LYS A 37 7.00 2.58 -4.23
CA LYS A 37 5.75 1.97 -4.67
C LYS A 37 5.79 0.48 -4.37
N LEU A 38 4.74 0.00 -3.72
CA LEU A 38 4.59 -1.40 -3.37
C LEU A 38 3.29 -1.91 -3.96
N THR A 39 3.35 -3.03 -4.68
CA THR A 39 2.17 -3.66 -5.25
C THR A 39 1.99 -5.03 -4.62
N CYS A 40 0.81 -5.27 -4.08
CA CYS A 40 0.47 -6.55 -3.45
C CYS A 40 -0.66 -7.22 -4.23
N PHE A 41 -0.56 -8.52 -4.42
CA PHE A 41 -1.59 -9.32 -5.07
C PHE A 41 -2.29 -10.19 -4.04
N HIS A 42 -3.59 -10.39 -4.23
CA HIS A 42 -4.35 -11.30 -3.38
C HIS A 42 -5.44 -11.97 -4.19
N GLU A 43 -5.90 -13.11 -3.72
CA GLU A 43 -7.02 -13.81 -4.34
C GLU A 43 -8.34 -13.15 -3.91
N THR A 44 -9.36 -13.21 -4.76
CA THR A 44 -10.63 -12.54 -4.46
C THR A 44 -11.35 -13.14 -3.26
N ASP A 45 -11.14 -14.43 -3.00
CA ASP A 45 -11.74 -15.09 -1.84
C ASP A 45 -10.88 -14.99 -0.58
N ALA A 46 -9.76 -14.29 -0.67
CA ALA A 46 -8.86 -14.06 0.46
C ALA A 46 -8.47 -12.58 0.50
N PRO A 47 -9.42 -11.70 0.83
CA PRO A 47 -9.17 -10.26 0.75
C PRO A 47 -8.16 -9.79 1.78
N ILE A 48 -7.40 -8.76 1.38
CA ILE A 48 -6.42 -8.14 2.25
C ILE A 48 -7.13 -7.21 3.23
N THR A 49 -6.77 -7.32 4.49
CA THR A 49 -7.26 -6.40 5.51
C THR A 49 -6.28 -5.25 5.65
N LEU A 50 -6.79 -4.04 5.60
CA LEU A 50 -6.00 -2.84 5.85
C LEU A 50 -6.15 -2.46 7.32
N ASP A 51 -5.03 -2.51 8.03
CA ASP A 51 -4.99 -2.12 9.43
C ASP A 51 -4.21 -0.81 9.52
N THR A 52 -4.91 0.25 9.84
CA THR A 52 -4.30 1.58 9.91
C THR A 52 -3.61 1.82 11.25
N GLY A 53 -3.91 1.02 12.24
CA GLY A 53 -3.34 1.20 13.56
C GLY A 53 -3.88 2.40 14.32
N ASP A 54 -4.97 2.96 13.86
CA ASP A 54 -5.58 4.10 14.54
C ASP A 54 -6.31 3.65 15.80
N ASP A 55 -6.21 4.44 16.81
CA ASP A 55 -6.92 4.21 18.06
C ASP A 55 -8.30 4.84 18.04
#